data_c305271971c525ca082d0275e76991da
#
_entry.id   c305271971c525ca082d0275e76991da
#
_cell.length_a   1.000
_cell.length_b   1.000
_cell.length_c   1.000
_cell.angle_alpha   90.00
_cell.angle_beta   90.00
_cell.angle_gamma   90.00
#
_symmetry.space_group_name_H-M   'P 1'
#
loop_
_entity.id
_entity.type
_entity.pdbx_description
1 polymer ?
#
loop_
_entity_poly.entity_id
_entity_poly.type
_entity_poly.pdbx_seq_one_letter_code
_entity_poly.pdbx_strand_id
1 'polypeptide(L)'
;MENVYYPRRKEFFAKVKELITDERCRTAIEVAYNLSKEVFRGKLRDDGERAFNHCKAVAWIIMTETGIRDQLRLTILIITALWHDVMEDTFTAQKKHLRFIFDQLNPDIAESAYELTKSKDKLKKWIRLLKSRRLPTKIVKAADRLHNQRTLLACKRAKIRRKNKETREIILPWLRAEPTNADILALADKIEEQTTLNERALKPK
;
A
#
# COMPACT_ATOMS: atom_id res chain seq x y z
N MET A 1 17.91 1.74 -13.49
CA MET A 1 16.97 1.49 -12.37
C MET A 1 16.40 2.84 -12.00
N GLU A 2 15.10 3.05 -12.18
CA GLU A 2 14.46 4.25 -11.61
C GLU A 2 14.64 4.19 -10.09
N ASN A 3 15.17 5.27 -9.53
CA ASN A 3 15.32 5.39 -8.09
C ASN A 3 13.93 5.36 -7.45
N VAL A 4 13.68 4.38 -6.60
CA VAL A 4 12.44 4.31 -5.82
C VAL A 4 12.35 5.58 -4.98
N TYR A 5 11.31 6.36 -5.23
CA TYR A 5 11.16 7.64 -4.55
C TYR A 5 10.49 7.47 -3.18
N TYR A 6 11.17 7.97 -2.16
CA TYR A 6 10.66 8.05 -0.80
C TYR A 6 10.46 9.52 -0.40
N PRO A 7 9.23 10.07 -0.44
CA PRO A 7 8.99 11.48 -0.16
C PRO A 7 9.46 11.86 1.24
N ARG A 8 10.11 13.02 1.39
CA ARG A 8 10.38 13.59 2.71
C ARG A 8 9.07 14.06 3.35
N ARG A 9 9.07 14.24 4.69
CA ARG A 9 7.87 14.70 5.40
C ARG A 9 7.29 15.99 4.79
N LYS A 10 8.13 16.96 4.52
CA LYS A 10 7.73 18.25 3.92
C LYS A 10 7.04 18.07 2.57
N GLU A 11 7.61 17.24 1.70
CA GLU A 11 7.07 16.95 0.36
C GLU A 11 5.74 16.20 0.46
N PHE A 12 5.66 15.21 1.36
CA PHE A 12 4.42 14.46 1.59
C PHE A 12 3.28 15.38 1.98
N PHE A 13 3.47 16.24 2.99
CA PHE A 13 2.41 17.15 3.45
C PHE A 13 2.14 18.31 2.49
N ALA A 14 3.13 18.74 1.69
CA ALA A 14 2.90 19.69 0.61
C ALA A 14 1.91 19.09 -0.43
N LYS A 15 2.12 17.81 -0.81
CA LYS A 15 1.20 17.12 -1.73
C LYS A 15 -0.19 16.89 -1.10
N VAL A 16 -0.26 16.53 0.18
CA VAL A 16 -1.55 16.44 0.90
C VAL A 16 -2.28 17.79 0.85
N LYS A 17 -1.60 18.90 1.14
CA LYS A 17 -2.20 20.24 1.13
C LYS A 17 -2.64 20.68 -0.27
N GLU A 18 -1.92 20.27 -1.32
CA GLU A 18 -2.30 20.53 -2.72
C GLU A 18 -3.60 19.81 -3.10
N LEU A 19 -3.79 18.57 -2.67
CA LEU A 19 -4.90 17.71 -3.07
C LEU A 19 -6.12 17.78 -2.15
N ILE A 20 -5.92 18.15 -0.87
CA ILE A 20 -6.95 18.13 0.16
C ILE A 20 -7.01 19.51 0.82
N THR A 21 -8.09 20.25 0.57
CA THR A 21 -8.33 21.57 1.14
C THR A 21 -9.03 21.51 2.50
N ASP A 22 -9.79 20.43 2.77
CA ASP A 22 -10.47 20.22 4.06
C ASP A 22 -9.45 20.00 5.19
N GLU A 23 -9.51 20.86 6.21
CA GLU A 23 -8.57 20.84 7.33
C GLU A 23 -8.75 19.61 8.23
N ARG A 24 -9.97 19.12 8.41
CA ARG A 24 -10.25 17.92 9.21
C ARG A 24 -9.62 16.69 8.56
N CYS A 25 -9.75 16.60 7.24
CA CYS A 25 -9.11 15.54 6.45
C CYS A 25 -7.58 15.59 6.57
N ARG A 26 -6.98 16.77 6.47
CA ARG A 26 -5.52 16.94 6.64
C ARG A 26 -5.05 16.55 8.03
N THR A 27 -5.78 16.97 9.07
CA THR A 27 -5.49 16.61 10.46
C THR A 27 -5.56 15.10 10.68
N ALA A 28 -6.58 14.42 10.15
CA ALA A 28 -6.71 12.97 10.23
C ALA A 28 -5.53 12.24 9.57
N ILE A 29 -5.08 12.72 8.40
CA ILE A 29 -3.89 12.18 7.72
C ILE A 29 -2.62 12.41 8.56
N GLU A 30 -2.46 13.58 9.19
CA GLU A 30 -1.29 13.86 10.02
C GLU A 30 -1.25 12.96 11.27
N VAL A 31 -2.37 12.73 11.91
CA VAL A 31 -2.50 11.78 13.04
C VAL A 31 -2.11 10.37 12.57
N ALA A 32 -2.66 9.93 11.45
CA ALA A 32 -2.36 8.62 10.90
C ALA A 32 -0.88 8.46 10.51
N TYR A 33 -0.27 9.49 9.94
CA TYR A 33 1.15 9.53 9.60
C TYR A 33 2.03 9.39 10.84
N ASN A 34 1.76 10.16 11.88
CA ASN A 34 2.56 10.16 13.11
C ASN A 34 2.44 8.82 13.85
N LEU A 35 1.23 8.27 13.94
CA LEU A 35 0.98 6.96 14.56
C LEU A 35 1.71 5.84 13.81
N SER A 36 1.61 5.80 12.48
CA SER A 36 2.31 4.82 11.66
C SER A 36 3.83 4.93 11.81
N LYS A 37 4.36 6.17 11.79
CA LYS A 37 5.79 6.41 12.01
C LYS A 37 6.27 5.88 13.36
N GLU A 38 5.46 6.01 14.40
CA GLU A 38 5.78 5.52 15.75
C GLU A 38 5.79 3.99 15.80
N VAL A 39 4.75 3.34 15.24
CA VAL A 39 4.64 1.88 15.18
C VAL A 39 5.83 1.24 14.44
N PHE A 40 6.32 1.89 13.40
CA PHE A 40 7.44 1.41 12.60
C PHE A 40 8.82 1.93 13.05
N ARG A 41 8.91 2.58 14.22
CA ARG A 41 10.19 3.07 14.74
C ARG A 41 11.21 1.94 14.87
N GLY A 42 12.37 2.11 14.22
CA GLY A 42 13.46 1.13 14.24
C GLY A 42 13.26 -0.12 13.39
N LYS A 43 12.10 -0.28 12.73
CA LYS A 43 11.85 -1.46 11.89
C LYS A 43 12.38 -1.27 10.47
N LEU A 44 13.08 -2.29 9.98
CA LEU A 44 13.61 -2.34 8.62
C LEU A 44 12.90 -3.43 7.80
N ARG A 45 12.88 -3.24 6.50
CA ARG A 45 12.42 -4.21 5.50
C ARG A 45 13.59 -5.10 5.04
N ASP A 46 13.28 -6.12 4.25
CA ASP A 46 14.28 -7.06 3.68
C ASP A 46 15.27 -6.38 2.71
N ASP A 47 14.95 -5.20 2.20
CA ASP A 47 15.80 -4.38 1.35
C ASP A 47 16.66 -3.38 2.15
N GLY A 48 16.55 -3.39 3.49
CA GLY A 48 17.28 -2.49 4.40
C GLY A 48 16.61 -1.13 4.62
N GLU A 49 15.54 -0.82 3.87
CA GLU A 49 14.83 0.45 4.01
C GLU A 49 13.91 0.43 5.24
N ARG A 50 13.61 1.60 5.81
CA ARG A 50 12.69 1.73 6.95
C ARG A 50 11.28 1.32 6.56
N ALA A 51 10.62 0.49 7.39
CA ALA A 51 9.28 0.01 7.11
C ALA A 51 8.26 1.15 6.94
N PHE A 52 8.37 2.24 7.71
CA PHE A 52 7.53 3.42 7.55
C PHE A 52 7.68 4.10 6.18
N ASN A 53 8.88 4.11 5.59
CA ASN A 53 9.08 4.69 4.26
C ASN A 53 8.29 3.96 3.18
N HIS A 54 8.11 2.65 3.32
CA HIS A 54 7.22 1.87 2.45
C HIS A 54 5.77 2.35 2.54
N CYS A 55 5.19 2.44 3.73
CA CYS A 55 3.81 2.89 3.91
C CYS A 55 3.60 4.30 3.34
N LYS A 56 4.56 5.19 3.59
CA LYS A 56 4.56 6.54 3.06
C LYS A 56 4.67 6.56 1.52
N ALA A 57 5.49 5.70 0.92
CA ALA A 57 5.61 5.59 -0.54
C ALA A 57 4.35 5.01 -1.17
N VAL A 58 3.66 4.07 -0.52
CA VAL A 58 2.35 3.56 -0.99
C VAL A 58 1.32 4.68 -1.02
N ALA A 59 1.23 5.49 0.05
CA ALA A 59 0.35 6.66 0.08
C ALA A 59 0.73 7.70 -1.00
N TRP A 60 2.03 7.88 -1.25
CA TRP A 60 2.54 8.76 -2.30
C TRP A 60 2.10 8.31 -3.69
N ILE A 61 2.22 7.03 -4.01
CA ILE A 61 1.74 6.44 -5.28
C ILE A 61 0.25 6.76 -5.47
N ILE A 62 -0.57 6.61 -4.43
CA ILE A 62 -2.00 6.94 -4.51
C ILE A 62 -2.21 8.42 -4.84
N MET A 63 -1.47 9.32 -4.21
CA MET A 63 -1.60 10.76 -4.43
C MET A 63 -1.11 11.23 -5.81
N THR A 64 -0.13 10.55 -6.39
CA THR A 64 0.57 11.03 -7.59
C THR A 64 0.31 10.19 -8.83
N GLU A 65 -0.13 8.95 -8.69
CA GLU A 65 -0.25 8.01 -9.80
C GLU A 65 -1.69 7.53 -10.04
N THR A 66 -2.67 8.09 -9.30
CA THR A 66 -4.11 7.90 -9.55
C THR A 66 -4.78 9.22 -9.92
N GLY A 67 -5.94 9.11 -10.58
CA GLY A 67 -6.79 10.25 -10.93
C GLY A 67 -7.77 10.68 -9.83
N ILE A 68 -7.68 10.10 -8.63
CA ILE A 68 -8.64 10.33 -7.54
C ILE A 68 -8.52 11.76 -7.02
N ARG A 69 -9.64 12.52 -7.04
CA ARG A 69 -9.72 13.93 -6.62
C ARG A 69 -10.79 14.18 -5.55
N ASP A 70 -11.69 13.23 -5.31
CA ASP A 70 -12.61 13.31 -4.17
C ASP A 70 -11.81 13.29 -2.86
N GLN A 71 -11.96 14.37 -2.07
CA GLN A 71 -11.10 14.59 -0.90
C GLN A 71 -11.33 13.57 0.21
N LEU A 72 -12.58 13.18 0.47
CA LEU A 72 -12.88 12.20 1.50
C LEU A 72 -12.36 10.82 1.11
N ARG A 73 -12.61 10.40 -0.13
CA ARG A 73 -12.11 9.14 -0.67
C ARG A 73 -10.58 9.10 -0.66
N LEU A 74 -9.92 10.18 -1.07
CA LEU A 74 -8.46 10.28 -1.07
C LEU A 74 -7.90 10.21 0.35
N THR A 75 -8.55 10.87 1.31
CA THR A 75 -8.20 10.81 2.74
C THR A 75 -8.26 9.38 3.27
N ILE A 76 -9.36 8.65 3.00
CA ILE A 76 -9.52 7.24 3.38
C ILE A 76 -8.38 6.39 2.80
N LEU A 77 -8.06 6.58 1.53
CA LEU A 77 -7.01 5.82 0.84
C LEU A 77 -5.61 6.12 1.40
N ILE A 78 -5.29 7.39 1.67
CA ILE A 78 -4.00 7.79 2.26
C ILE A 78 -3.84 7.18 3.65
N ILE A 79 -4.87 7.29 4.51
CA ILE A 79 -4.84 6.72 5.87
C ILE A 79 -4.70 5.19 5.80
N THR A 80 -5.50 4.53 4.94
CA THR A 80 -5.40 3.09 4.74
C THR A 80 -4.00 2.67 4.27
N ALA A 81 -3.39 3.44 3.36
CA ALA A 81 -2.03 3.18 2.89
C ALA A 81 -0.97 3.36 3.99
N LEU A 82 -1.09 4.39 4.82
CA LEU A 82 -0.20 4.59 5.96
C LEU A 82 -0.30 3.46 6.99
N TRP A 83 -1.47 2.80 7.09
CA TRP A 83 -1.77 1.81 8.12
C TRP A 83 -1.86 0.37 7.65
N HIS A 84 -1.74 0.10 6.36
CA HIS A 84 -1.99 -1.23 5.79
C HIS A 84 -1.14 -2.35 6.41
N ASP A 85 0.07 -2.05 6.86
CA ASP A 85 0.97 -2.98 7.55
C ASP A 85 1.05 -2.75 9.07
N VAL A 86 0.42 -1.69 9.62
CA VAL A 86 0.49 -1.34 11.05
C VAL A 86 0.02 -2.49 11.96
N MET A 87 -1.07 -3.15 11.58
CA MET A 87 -1.62 -4.26 12.36
C MET A 87 -0.72 -5.49 12.42
N GLU A 88 0.20 -5.66 11.48
CA GLU A 88 1.14 -6.79 11.47
C GLU A 88 2.23 -6.62 12.53
N ASP A 89 2.67 -5.38 12.68
CA ASP A 89 3.87 -5.00 13.42
C ASP A 89 3.58 -4.55 14.85
N THR A 90 2.32 -4.62 15.29
CA THR A 90 1.93 -4.29 16.67
C THR A 90 1.73 -5.52 17.54
N PHE A 91 1.94 -5.37 18.86
CA PHE A 91 1.61 -6.41 19.84
C PHE A 91 0.09 -6.65 19.92
N THR A 92 -0.31 -7.85 20.31
CA THR A 92 -1.72 -8.28 20.34
C THR A 92 -2.63 -7.36 21.17
N ALA A 93 -2.14 -6.83 22.29
CA ALA A 93 -2.89 -5.88 23.11
C ALA A 93 -3.15 -4.54 22.39
N GLN A 94 -2.14 -4.04 21.66
CA GLN A 94 -2.25 -2.80 20.89
C GLN A 94 -3.14 -2.96 19.64
N LYS A 95 -3.25 -4.18 19.08
CA LYS A 95 -4.11 -4.45 17.91
C LYS A 95 -5.59 -4.17 18.20
N LYS A 96 -6.08 -4.51 19.39
CA LYS A 96 -7.47 -4.21 19.78
C LYS A 96 -7.71 -2.71 19.88
N HIS A 97 -6.75 -1.98 20.46
CA HIS A 97 -6.83 -0.53 20.60
C HIS A 97 -6.76 0.18 19.23
N LEU A 98 -5.84 -0.23 18.37
CA LEU A 98 -5.74 0.30 17.00
C LEU A 98 -7.00 0.01 16.20
N ARG A 99 -7.58 -1.19 16.32
CA ARG A 99 -8.85 -1.52 15.66
C ARG A 99 -9.96 -0.59 16.14
N PHE A 100 -10.07 -0.36 17.45
CA PHE A 100 -11.03 0.59 18.00
C PHE A 100 -10.85 2.00 17.43
N ILE A 101 -9.60 2.50 17.32
CA ILE A 101 -9.31 3.80 16.71
C ILE A 101 -9.75 3.82 15.23
N PHE A 102 -9.46 2.76 14.47
CA PHE A 102 -9.84 2.66 13.06
C PHE A 102 -11.35 2.64 12.86
N ASP A 103 -12.07 1.88 13.70
CA ASP A 103 -13.53 1.81 13.66
C ASP A 103 -14.18 3.17 13.95
N GLN A 104 -13.57 4.00 14.83
CA GLN A 104 -14.05 5.35 15.12
C GLN A 104 -13.77 6.36 13.99
N LEU A 105 -12.74 6.11 13.16
CA LEU A 105 -12.41 7.02 12.06
C LEU A 105 -13.29 6.77 10.83
N ASN A 106 -13.33 5.57 10.36
CA ASN A 106 -14.15 5.18 9.20
C ASN A 106 -14.14 3.65 9.04
N PRO A 107 -15.31 2.99 8.87
CA PRO A 107 -15.39 1.54 8.68
C PRO A 107 -14.58 1.03 7.49
N ASP A 108 -14.50 1.80 6.39
CA ASP A 108 -13.73 1.39 5.21
C ASP A 108 -12.22 1.34 5.48
N ILE A 109 -11.71 2.25 6.32
CA ILE A 109 -10.30 2.24 6.76
C ILE A 109 -10.03 0.99 7.60
N ALA A 110 -10.89 0.74 8.60
CA ALA A 110 -10.74 -0.39 9.53
C ALA A 110 -10.75 -1.73 8.80
N GLU A 111 -11.76 -1.95 7.98
CA GLU A 111 -11.92 -3.20 7.24
C GLU A 111 -10.83 -3.39 6.16
N SER A 112 -10.47 -2.32 5.44
CA SER A 112 -9.40 -2.39 4.43
C SER A 112 -8.04 -2.67 5.08
N ALA A 113 -7.72 -2.04 6.21
CA ALA A 113 -6.50 -2.33 6.96
C ALA A 113 -6.48 -3.79 7.46
N TYR A 114 -7.63 -4.30 7.94
CA TYR A 114 -7.78 -5.68 8.36
C TYR A 114 -7.59 -6.68 7.19
N GLU A 115 -8.22 -6.44 6.04
CA GLU A 115 -8.07 -7.28 4.85
C GLU A 115 -6.62 -7.30 4.33
N LEU A 116 -5.93 -6.17 4.40
CA LEU A 116 -4.53 -6.03 3.96
C LEU A 116 -3.53 -6.65 4.94
N THR A 117 -3.89 -6.81 6.22
CA THR A 117 -3.00 -7.37 7.27
C THR A 117 -2.58 -8.80 6.95
N LYS A 118 -1.28 -9.12 7.05
CA LYS A 118 -0.79 -10.49 6.91
C LYS A 118 -1.32 -11.35 8.05
N SER A 119 -1.87 -12.51 7.71
CA SER A 119 -2.18 -13.55 8.67
C SER A 119 -1.06 -14.60 8.68
N LYS A 120 -0.93 -15.34 9.78
CA LYS A 120 -0.03 -16.50 9.83
C LYS A 120 -0.39 -17.52 8.75
N ASP A 121 -1.66 -17.60 8.41
CA ASP A 121 -2.19 -18.38 7.30
C ASP A 121 -2.27 -17.53 6.02
N LYS A 122 -1.30 -17.72 5.14
CA LYS A 122 -1.23 -16.99 3.86
C LYS A 122 -2.44 -17.26 2.95
N LEU A 123 -3.00 -18.48 2.99
CA LEU A 123 -4.15 -18.85 2.19
C LEU A 123 -5.40 -18.08 2.62
N LYS A 124 -5.67 -17.98 3.93
CA LYS A 124 -6.80 -17.18 4.43
C LYS A 124 -6.71 -15.72 4.05
N LYS A 125 -5.49 -15.15 4.07
CA LYS A 125 -5.26 -13.78 3.58
C LYS A 125 -5.63 -13.64 2.12
N TRP A 126 -5.14 -14.53 1.26
CA TRP A 126 -5.39 -14.50 -0.17
C TRP A 126 -6.89 -14.65 -0.48
N ILE A 127 -7.57 -15.57 0.19
CA ILE A 127 -9.02 -15.76 0.04
C ILE A 127 -9.78 -14.47 0.42
N ARG A 128 -9.40 -13.80 1.50
CA ARG A 128 -10.04 -12.53 1.89
C ARG A 128 -9.82 -11.43 0.85
N LEU A 129 -8.58 -11.26 0.36
CA LEU A 129 -8.26 -10.29 -0.68
C LEU A 129 -9.03 -10.57 -1.97
N LEU A 130 -9.06 -11.81 -2.42
CA LEU A 130 -9.78 -12.20 -3.64
C LEU A 130 -11.30 -12.02 -3.53
N LYS A 131 -11.85 -12.16 -2.32
CA LYS A 131 -13.27 -11.92 -2.03
C LYS A 131 -13.58 -10.45 -1.75
N SER A 132 -12.57 -9.63 -1.43
CA SER A 132 -12.79 -8.21 -1.16
C SER A 132 -13.28 -7.50 -2.41
N ARG A 133 -14.40 -6.83 -2.27
CA ARG A 133 -14.93 -5.89 -3.28
C ARG A 133 -14.74 -4.44 -2.86
N ARG A 134 -14.09 -4.19 -1.73
CA ARG A 134 -13.86 -2.85 -1.21
C ARG A 134 -12.83 -2.13 -2.06
N LEU A 135 -13.24 -0.99 -2.57
CA LEU A 135 -12.39 -0.19 -3.44
C LEU A 135 -11.11 0.31 -2.74
N PRO A 136 -11.15 0.79 -1.48
CA PRO A 136 -9.93 1.16 -0.76
C PRO A 136 -8.94 0.00 -0.65
N THR A 137 -9.38 -1.21 -0.31
CA THR A 137 -8.53 -2.40 -0.25
C THR A 137 -7.81 -2.66 -1.57
N LYS A 138 -8.53 -2.58 -2.70
CA LYS A 138 -7.97 -2.85 -4.03
C LYS A 138 -6.96 -1.80 -4.45
N ILE A 139 -7.27 -0.52 -4.30
CA ILE A 139 -6.38 0.58 -4.68
C ILE A 139 -5.11 0.55 -3.82
N VAL A 140 -5.24 0.43 -2.51
CA VAL A 140 -4.07 0.36 -1.61
C VAL A 140 -3.23 -0.88 -1.91
N LYS A 141 -3.87 -2.05 -2.19
CA LYS A 141 -3.11 -3.26 -2.55
C LYS A 141 -2.41 -3.14 -3.90
N ALA A 142 -3.00 -2.44 -4.87
CA ALA A 142 -2.33 -2.16 -6.13
C ALA A 142 -1.11 -1.25 -5.92
N ALA A 143 -1.24 -0.15 -5.17
CA ALA A 143 -0.13 0.74 -4.85
C ALA A 143 0.97 0.05 -4.03
N ASP A 144 0.62 -0.78 -3.03
CA ASP A 144 1.56 -1.64 -2.28
C ASP A 144 2.31 -2.58 -3.22
N ARG A 145 1.59 -3.25 -4.13
CA ARG A 145 2.22 -4.17 -5.09
C ARG A 145 3.16 -3.43 -6.03
N LEU A 146 2.77 -2.26 -6.53
CA LEU A 146 3.61 -1.45 -7.40
C LEU A 146 4.92 -1.04 -6.70
N HIS A 147 4.82 -0.52 -5.47
CA HIS A 147 6.00 -0.19 -4.68
C HIS A 147 6.89 -1.41 -4.43
N ASN A 148 6.29 -2.55 -4.04
CA ASN A 148 7.02 -3.79 -3.83
C ASN A 148 7.72 -4.30 -5.11
N GLN A 149 7.13 -4.12 -6.28
CA GLN A 149 7.76 -4.48 -7.56
C GLN A 149 8.93 -3.54 -7.88
N ARG A 150 8.82 -2.25 -7.61
CA ARG A 150 9.89 -1.26 -7.81
C ARG A 150 11.13 -1.53 -6.94
N THR A 151 10.92 -2.03 -5.71
CA THR A 151 12.02 -2.36 -4.77
C THR A 151 12.53 -3.80 -4.87
N LEU A 152 11.88 -4.64 -5.68
CA LEU A 152 12.06 -6.10 -5.63
C LEU A 152 13.46 -6.57 -6.02
N LEU A 153 14.15 -5.85 -6.91
CA LEU A 153 15.48 -6.23 -7.40
C LEU A 153 16.58 -6.17 -6.32
N ALA A 154 16.35 -5.48 -5.19
CA ALA A 154 17.22 -5.53 -4.03
C ALA A 154 17.13 -6.84 -3.23
N CYS A 155 16.17 -7.71 -3.55
CA CYS A 155 15.94 -8.96 -2.85
C CYS A 155 16.66 -10.16 -3.53
N LYS A 156 16.74 -11.29 -2.82
CA LYS A 156 17.29 -12.56 -3.34
C LYS A 156 16.49 -13.04 -4.58
N ARG A 157 17.18 -13.59 -5.59
CA ARG A 157 16.59 -14.06 -6.87
C ARG A 157 15.35 -14.97 -6.67
N ALA A 158 15.39 -15.88 -5.70
CA ALA A 158 14.26 -16.76 -5.40
C ALA A 158 13.01 -15.98 -4.97
N LYS A 159 13.15 -14.91 -4.15
CA LYS A 159 12.07 -14.02 -3.75
C LYS A 159 11.52 -13.25 -4.94
N ILE A 160 12.39 -12.75 -5.82
CA ILE A 160 11.99 -12.03 -7.03
C ILE A 160 11.10 -12.93 -7.91
N ARG A 161 11.57 -14.15 -8.23
CA ARG A 161 10.79 -15.13 -9.03
C ARG A 161 9.43 -15.43 -8.41
N ARG A 162 9.39 -15.72 -7.12
CA ARG A 162 8.14 -16.01 -6.39
C ARG A 162 7.17 -14.83 -6.42
N LYS A 163 7.67 -13.59 -6.22
CA LYS A 163 6.83 -12.40 -6.18
C LYS A 163 6.32 -11.99 -7.56
N ASN A 164 7.12 -12.18 -8.61
CA ASN A 164 6.67 -11.97 -9.98
C ASN A 164 5.59 -12.97 -10.35
N LYS A 165 5.77 -14.26 -10.05
CA LYS A 165 4.75 -15.30 -10.26
C LYS A 165 3.44 -14.95 -9.52
N GLU A 166 3.51 -14.64 -8.23
CA GLU A 166 2.36 -14.22 -7.42
C GLU A 166 1.63 -13.00 -8.05
N THR A 167 2.39 -12.04 -8.58
CA THR A 167 1.84 -10.85 -9.23
C THR A 167 1.10 -11.22 -10.52
N ARG A 168 1.69 -12.04 -11.38
CA ARG A 168 1.11 -12.47 -12.65
C ARG A 168 -0.15 -13.34 -12.47
N GLU A 169 -0.07 -14.32 -11.58
CA GLU A 169 -1.10 -15.35 -11.45
C GLU A 169 -2.28 -14.93 -10.55
N ILE A 170 -2.06 -13.99 -9.63
CA ILE A 170 -3.06 -13.66 -8.61
C ILE A 170 -3.42 -12.19 -8.62
N ILE A 171 -2.44 -11.29 -8.49
CA ILE A 171 -2.72 -9.87 -8.27
C ILE A 171 -3.27 -9.21 -9.53
N LEU A 172 -2.60 -9.35 -10.67
CA LEU A 172 -3.05 -8.72 -11.91
C LEU A 172 -4.45 -9.20 -12.36
N PRO A 173 -4.77 -10.51 -12.37
CA PRO A 173 -6.13 -10.97 -12.69
C PRO A 173 -7.18 -10.40 -11.73
N TRP A 174 -6.88 -10.34 -10.42
CA TRP A 174 -7.79 -9.80 -9.44
C TRP A 174 -8.04 -8.29 -9.61
N LEU A 175 -7.02 -7.49 -9.90
CA LEU A 175 -7.17 -6.06 -10.17
C LEU A 175 -7.94 -5.81 -11.47
N ARG A 176 -7.65 -6.57 -12.52
CA ARG A 176 -8.32 -6.45 -13.84
C ARG A 176 -9.76 -6.98 -13.86
N ALA A 177 -10.19 -7.67 -12.80
CA ALA A 177 -11.60 -8.00 -12.60
C ALA A 177 -12.47 -6.77 -12.26
N GLU A 178 -11.90 -5.56 -12.18
CA GLU A 178 -12.60 -4.27 -12.02
C GLU A 178 -12.49 -3.41 -13.31
N PRO A 179 -13.15 -3.80 -14.41
CA PRO A 179 -12.91 -3.21 -15.72
C PRO A 179 -13.38 -1.75 -15.83
N THR A 180 -14.22 -1.27 -14.91
CA THR A 180 -14.75 0.10 -14.91
C THR A 180 -13.94 1.08 -14.06
N ASN A 181 -12.95 0.61 -13.31
CA ASN A 181 -12.15 1.50 -12.44
C ASN A 181 -10.81 1.85 -13.10
N ALA A 182 -10.75 3.04 -13.71
CA ALA A 182 -9.58 3.51 -14.44
C ALA A 182 -8.31 3.58 -13.55
N ASP A 183 -8.43 3.96 -12.27
CA ASP A 183 -7.29 4.06 -11.36
C ASP A 183 -6.68 2.68 -11.06
N ILE A 184 -7.53 1.65 -10.85
CA ILE A 184 -7.08 0.28 -10.62
C ILE A 184 -6.40 -0.26 -11.88
N LEU A 185 -6.98 -0.02 -13.06
CA LEU A 185 -6.40 -0.47 -14.33
C LEU A 185 -5.05 0.20 -14.60
N ALA A 186 -4.94 1.51 -14.41
CA ALA A 186 -3.68 2.24 -14.58
C ALA A 186 -2.58 1.72 -13.63
N LEU A 187 -2.92 1.44 -12.37
CA LEU A 187 -1.97 0.82 -11.44
C LEU A 187 -1.61 -0.63 -11.86
N ALA A 188 -2.57 -1.40 -12.36
CA ALA A 188 -2.32 -2.76 -12.85
C ALA A 188 -1.35 -2.78 -14.03
N ASP A 189 -1.49 -1.84 -14.97
CA ASP A 189 -0.59 -1.72 -16.12
C ASP A 189 0.84 -1.37 -15.68
N LYS A 190 1.01 -0.43 -14.76
CA LYS A 190 2.33 -0.11 -14.18
C LYS A 190 2.95 -1.28 -13.41
N ILE A 191 2.13 -2.06 -12.70
CA ILE A 191 2.58 -3.28 -12.01
C ILE A 191 3.07 -4.31 -13.02
N GLU A 192 2.35 -4.50 -14.11
CA GLU A 192 2.73 -5.46 -15.17
C GLU A 192 4.01 -5.05 -15.85
N GLU A 193 4.15 -3.77 -16.20
CA GLU A 193 5.37 -3.21 -16.79
C GLU A 193 6.57 -3.45 -15.86
N GLN A 194 6.46 -3.05 -14.58
CA GLN A 194 7.54 -3.24 -13.62
C GLN A 194 7.87 -4.72 -13.38
N THR A 195 6.85 -5.60 -13.38
CA THR A 195 7.05 -7.04 -13.26
C THR A 195 7.85 -7.58 -14.45
N THR A 196 7.54 -7.13 -15.66
CA THR A 196 8.27 -7.49 -16.89
C THR A 196 9.73 -7.05 -16.83
N LEU A 197 10.01 -5.83 -16.34
CA LEU A 197 11.39 -5.36 -16.13
C LEU A 197 12.15 -6.24 -15.14
N ASN A 198 11.52 -6.61 -14.02
CA ASN A 198 12.10 -7.48 -13.03
C ASN A 198 12.38 -8.90 -13.56
N GLU A 199 11.52 -9.44 -14.42
CA GLU A 199 11.71 -10.74 -15.08
C GLU A 199 12.87 -10.71 -16.09
N ARG A 200 12.99 -9.63 -16.86
CA ARG A 200 14.12 -9.41 -17.79
C ARG A 200 15.46 -9.35 -17.05
N ALA A 201 15.50 -8.67 -15.90
CA ALA A 201 16.70 -8.59 -15.07
C ALA A 201 17.16 -9.93 -14.46
N LEU A 202 16.30 -10.95 -14.45
CA LEU A 202 16.62 -12.30 -13.98
C LEU A 202 17.17 -13.22 -15.09
N LYS A 203 17.07 -12.85 -16.37
CA LYS A 203 17.61 -13.65 -17.46
C LYS A 203 19.15 -13.66 -17.38
N PRO A 204 19.81 -14.77 -17.66
CA PRO A 204 21.25 -14.76 -17.85
C PRO A 204 21.61 -13.82 -19.02
N LYS A 205 22.70 -13.07 -18.83
CA LYS A 205 23.32 -12.34 -19.93
C LYS A 205 23.98 -13.31 -20.91
#